data_3a206611db49a0c802992f7edc4f471f
#
_entry.id   3a206611db49a0c802992f7edc4f471f
#
_cell.length_a   1.000
_cell.length_b   1.000
_cell.length_c   1.000
_cell.angle_alpha   90.00
_cell.angle_beta   90.00
_cell.angle_gamma   90.00
#
_symmetry.space_group_name_H-M   'P 1'
#
loop_
_entity.id
_entity.type
_entity.pdbx_description
1 polymer ?
#
loop_
_entity_poly.entity_id
_entity_poly.type
_entity_poly.pdbx_seq_one_letter_code
_entity_poly.pdbx_strand_id
1 'polypeptide(L)'
;DYVTTPDLELAVNSAITLEKPLLVKGEPGTGKTLLAEEISKALDTEIIKWHIKSTTKAQQGLYEYDAITRLRDSQLGDTRVKEISNYIVKGKLWEAFTAKEKVVLLIDEIDKADIEFPNDLLQELDRMEFYVYETKENIIAKNRPIVIITSNNEKELPDAFLRLSLIHI
;
A
#
# COMPACT_ATOMS: atom_id res chain seq x y z
N ASP A 1 -22.76 4.15 -11.86
CA ASP A 1 -22.87 2.82 -11.25
C ASP A 1 -21.83 1.88 -11.90
N TYR A 2 -21.02 1.24 -11.06
CA TYR A 2 -20.03 0.26 -11.53
C TYR A 2 -20.77 -1.04 -11.86
N VAL A 3 -20.58 -1.53 -13.10
CA VAL A 3 -21.21 -2.78 -13.55
C VAL A 3 -20.27 -3.94 -13.23
N THR A 4 -20.70 -4.80 -12.31
CA THR A 4 -19.94 -6.00 -11.92
C THR A 4 -20.31 -7.20 -12.82
N THR A 5 -19.37 -8.14 -12.90
CA THR A 5 -19.63 -9.47 -13.49
C THR A 5 -19.55 -10.53 -12.38
N PRO A 6 -20.26 -11.67 -12.49
CA PRO A 6 -20.18 -12.74 -11.49
C PRO A 6 -18.76 -13.24 -11.23
N ASP A 7 -17.94 -13.32 -12.27
CA ASP A 7 -16.54 -13.74 -12.17
C ASP A 7 -15.69 -12.74 -11.38
N LEU A 8 -15.92 -11.43 -11.58
CA LEU A 8 -15.27 -10.36 -10.85
C LEU A 8 -15.63 -10.40 -9.36
N GLU A 9 -16.92 -10.53 -9.05
CA GLU A 9 -17.40 -10.65 -7.68
C GLU A 9 -16.81 -11.86 -6.96
N LEU A 10 -16.76 -13.01 -7.62
CA LEU A 10 -16.17 -14.23 -7.08
C LEU A 10 -14.67 -14.06 -6.79
N ALA A 11 -13.93 -13.46 -7.71
CA ALA A 11 -12.50 -13.24 -7.53
C ALA A 11 -12.20 -12.25 -6.39
N VAL A 12 -12.98 -11.17 -6.27
CA VAL A 12 -12.87 -10.20 -5.17
C VAL A 12 -13.18 -10.86 -3.84
N ASN A 13 -14.29 -11.58 -3.73
CA ASN A 13 -14.68 -12.27 -2.51
C ASN A 13 -13.67 -13.33 -2.09
N SER A 14 -13.10 -14.06 -3.04
CA SER A 14 -12.06 -15.06 -2.77
C SER A 14 -10.79 -14.42 -2.24
N ALA A 15 -10.34 -13.31 -2.83
CA ALA A 15 -9.17 -12.58 -2.37
C ALA A 15 -9.34 -12.05 -0.94
N ILE A 16 -10.50 -11.48 -0.63
CA ILE A 16 -10.84 -10.97 0.71
C ILE A 16 -10.85 -12.12 1.72
N THR A 17 -11.51 -13.23 1.40
CA THR A 17 -11.63 -14.40 2.28
C THR A 17 -10.27 -15.05 2.56
N LEU A 18 -9.41 -15.15 1.55
CA LEU A 18 -8.07 -15.71 1.66
C LEU A 18 -7.04 -14.71 2.22
N GLU A 19 -7.45 -13.47 2.46
CA GLU A 19 -6.59 -12.37 2.91
C GLU A 19 -5.35 -12.16 2.02
N LYS A 20 -5.51 -12.37 0.72
CA LYS A 20 -4.46 -12.18 -0.28
C LYS A 20 -4.63 -10.84 -0.99
N PRO A 21 -3.53 -10.17 -1.38
CA PRO A 21 -3.61 -9.01 -2.26
C PRO A 21 -4.31 -9.36 -3.57
N LEU A 22 -5.16 -8.45 -4.04
CA LEU A 22 -5.84 -8.54 -5.32
C LEU A 22 -5.09 -7.71 -6.35
N LEU A 23 -4.60 -8.33 -7.41
CA LEU A 23 -3.97 -7.65 -8.54
C LEU A 23 -4.99 -7.44 -9.66
N VAL A 24 -5.25 -6.19 -10.00
CA VAL A 24 -6.18 -5.79 -11.08
C VAL A 24 -5.39 -5.24 -12.25
N LYS A 25 -5.40 -5.95 -13.36
CA LYS A 25 -4.73 -5.56 -14.61
C LYS A 25 -5.74 -5.10 -15.64
N GLY A 26 -5.37 -4.12 -16.45
CA GLY A 26 -6.22 -3.64 -17.55
C GLY A 26 -5.65 -2.38 -18.18
N GLU A 27 -6.20 -2.01 -19.34
CA GLU A 27 -5.84 -0.79 -20.03
C GLU A 27 -6.19 0.45 -19.19
N PRO A 28 -5.52 1.60 -19.40
CA PRO A 28 -5.89 2.85 -18.78
C PRO A 28 -7.37 3.19 -19.02
N GLY A 29 -8.05 3.65 -17.98
CA GLY A 29 -9.46 4.06 -18.08
C GLY A 29 -10.49 2.94 -17.98
N THR A 30 -10.11 1.70 -17.70
CA THR A 30 -11.03 0.56 -17.54
C THR A 30 -11.73 0.48 -16.18
N GLY A 31 -11.50 1.44 -15.28
CA GLY A 31 -12.18 1.50 -14.00
C GLY A 31 -11.50 0.72 -12.85
N LYS A 32 -10.22 0.39 -12.97
CA LYS A 32 -9.47 -0.33 -11.93
C LYS A 32 -9.48 0.36 -10.56
N THR A 33 -9.24 1.66 -10.55
CA THR A 33 -9.29 2.47 -9.32
C THR A 33 -10.70 2.55 -8.76
N LEU A 34 -11.70 2.68 -9.64
CA LEU A 34 -13.11 2.70 -9.27
C LEU A 34 -13.54 1.39 -8.59
N LEU A 35 -13.02 0.26 -9.04
CA LEU A 35 -13.27 -1.05 -8.40
C LEU A 35 -12.88 -1.03 -6.92
N ALA A 36 -11.72 -0.49 -6.58
CA ALA A 36 -11.27 -0.38 -5.19
C ALA A 36 -12.20 0.51 -4.35
N GLU A 37 -12.67 1.62 -4.93
CA GLU A 37 -13.64 2.51 -4.28
C GLU A 37 -14.98 1.83 -4.04
N GLU A 38 -15.48 1.07 -5.00
CA GLU A 38 -16.75 0.33 -4.86
C GLU A 38 -16.64 -0.80 -3.83
N ILE A 39 -15.50 -1.50 -3.74
CA ILE A 39 -15.24 -2.48 -2.69
C ILE A 39 -15.25 -1.82 -1.30
N SER A 40 -14.56 -0.68 -1.16
CA SER A 40 -14.54 0.09 0.09
C SER A 40 -15.95 0.50 0.52
N LYS A 41 -16.76 1.00 -0.41
CA LYS A 41 -18.17 1.36 -0.14
C LYS A 41 -19.02 0.16 0.23
N ALA A 42 -18.89 -0.96 -0.49
CA ALA A 42 -19.66 -2.17 -0.24
C ALA A 42 -19.37 -2.79 1.13
N LEU A 43 -18.15 -2.63 1.63
CA LEU A 43 -17.70 -3.12 2.93
C LEU A 43 -17.84 -2.07 4.04
N ASP A 44 -18.32 -0.87 3.72
CA ASP A 44 -18.39 0.26 4.65
C ASP A 44 -17.05 0.50 5.38
N THR A 45 -15.95 0.49 4.61
CA THR A 45 -14.59 0.65 5.12
C THR A 45 -13.94 1.90 4.54
N GLU A 46 -12.96 2.45 5.27
CA GLU A 46 -12.12 3.52 4.75
C GLU A 46 -11.16 2.99 3.65
N ILE A 47 -10.87 3.82 2.66
CA ILE A 47 -9.87 3.54 1.63
C ILE A 47 -8.65 4.46 1.81
N ILE A 48 -7.48 3.85 1.85
CA ILE A 48 -6.19 4.54 1.82
C ILE A 48 -5.61 4.34 0.42
N LYS A 49 -5.32 5.44 -0.28
CA LYS A 49 -4.82 5.42 -1.65
C LYS A 49 -3.34 5.79 -1.69
N TRP A 50 -2.55 4.96 -2.36
CA TRP A 50 -1.14 5.22 -2.65
C TRP A 50 -0.90 5.19 -4.15
N HIS A 51 -0.74 6.37 -4.75
CA HIS A 51 -0.42 6.51 -6.16
C HIS A 51 1.08 6.35 -6.38
N ILE A 52 1.45 5.36 -7.17
CA ILE A 52 2.84 5.05 -7.49
C ILE A 52 3.31 5.92 -8.65
N LYS A 53 4.52 6.45 -8.53
CA LYS A 53 5.21 7.24 -9.54
C LYS A 53 6.53 6.56 -9.90
N SER A 54 7.14 6.98 -11.01
CA SER A 54 8.46 6.46 -11.43
C SER A 54 9.57 6.62 -10.38
N THR A 55 9.44 7.63 -9.51
CA THR A 55 10.38 7.92 -8.42
C THR A 55 10.00 7.28 -7.09
N THR A 56 8.85 6.61 -6.99
CA THR A 56 8.38 6.01 -5.75
C THR A 56 9.25 4.80 -5.37
N LYS A 57 9.65 4.75 -4.10
CA LYS A 57 10.37 3.63 -3.49
C LYS A 57 9.48 2.91 -2.47
N ALA A 58 9.67 1.61 -2.31
CA ALA A 58 8.89 0.80 -1.36
C ALA A 58 9.01 1.32 0.08
N GLN A 59 10.19 1.79 0.48
CA GLN A 59 10.44 2.39 1.79
C GLN A 59 9.50 3.57 2.11
N GLN A 60 9.11 4.35 1.11
CA GLN A 60 8.20 5.50 1.27
C GLN A 60 6.79 5.06 1.70
N GLY A 61 6.38 3.84 1.36
CA GLY A 61 5.13 3.26 1.85
C GLY A 61 5.19 2.87 3.32
N LEU A 62 6.38 2.59 3.84
CA LEU A 62 6.60 2.29 5.24
C LEU A 62 6.72 3.59 6.05
N TYR A 63 7.87 4.24 5.95
CA TYR A 63 8.15 5.53 6.57
C TYR A 63 9.38 6.19 5.97
N GLU A 64 9.54 7.47 6.22
CA GLU A 64 10.77 8.22 5.95
C GLU A 64 11.26 8.89 7.24
N TYR A 65 12.57 8.94 7.42
CA TYR A 65 13.18 9.64 8.53
C TYR A 65 13.75 10.98 8.07
N ASP A 66 13.22 12.09 8.62
CA ASP A 66 13.64 13.45 8.29
C ASP A 66 14.85 13.88 9.14
N ALA A 67 16.00 13.30 8.82
CA ALA A 67 17.27 13.59 9.48
C ALA A 67 17.71 15.05 9.29
N ILE A 68 17.39 15.66 8.16
CA ILE A 68 17.77 17.04 7.83
C ILE A 68 17.05 18.02 8.75
N THR A 69 15.75 17.89 8.89
CA THR A 69 14.98 18.74 9.79
C THR A 69 15.43 18.54 11.23
N ARG A 70 15.68 17.30 11.66
CA ARG A 70 16.19 17.02 13.01
C ARG A 70 17.54 17.69 13.27
N LEU A 71 18.46 17.64 12.31
CA LEU A 71 19.77 18.29 12.43
C LEU A 71 19.62 19.81 12.57
N ARG A 72 18.79 20.43 11.73
CA ARG A 72 18.49 21.85 11.79
C ARG A 72 17.90 22.25 13.15
N ASP A 73 16.90 21.52 13.64
CA ASP A 73 16.23 21.78 14.91
C ASP A 73 17.21 21.60 16.09
N SER A 74 18.14 20.66 16.00
CA SER A 74 19.21 20.48 16.97
C SER A 74 20.13 21.70 17.06
N GLN A 75 20.50 22.26 15.90
CA GLN A 75 21.33 23.47 15.83
C GLN A 75 20.62 24.72 16.38
N LEU A 76 19.29 24.75 16.26
CA LEU A 76 18.46 25.84 16.80
C LEU A 76 18.09 25.64 18.28
N GLY A 77 18.49 24.54 18.89
CA GLY A 77 18.17 24.23 20.28
C GLY A 77 16.69 23.86 20.53
N ASP A 78 15.98 23.40 19.49
CA ASP A 78 14.58 22.98 19.59
C ASP A 78 14.47 21.70 20.44
N THR A 79 13.58 21.72 21.42
CA THR A 79 13.39 20.58 22.33
C THR A 79 12.76 19.35 21.67
N ARG A 80 12.11 19.49 20.51
CA ARG A 80 11.54 18.39 19.74
C ARG A 80 12.58 17.33 19.31
N VAL A 81 13.87 17.71 19.24
CA VAL A 81 14.96 16.79 18.88
C VAL A 81 15.13 15.61 19.86
N LYS A 82 14.63 15.76 21.09
CA LYS A 82 14.70 14.73 22.12
C LYS A 82 13.83 13.51 21.79
N GLU A 83 12.76 13.73 21.04
CA GLU A 83 11.83 12.70 20.64
C GLU A 83 11.98 12.42 19.15
N ILE A 84 12.62 11.29 18.80
CA ILE A 84 12.95 10.91 17.43
C ILE A 84 11.71 10.69 16.58
N SER A 85 10.62 10.25 17.18
CA SER A 85 9.33 10.04 16.50
C SER A 85 8.77 11.29 15.83
N ASN A 86 9.15 12.49 16.29
CA ASN A 86 8.75 13.76 15.66
C ASN A 86 9.30 13.92 14.22
N TYR A 87 10.30 13.11 13.84
CA TYR A 87 10.97 13.17 12.53
C TYR A 87 10.70 11.93 11.69
N ILE A 88 9.75 11.09 12.11
CA ILE A 88 9.26 9.97 11.33
C ILE A 88 8.02 10.39 10.54
N VAL A 89 8.12 10.31 9.22
CA VAL A 89 7.00 10.55 8.29
C VAL A 89 6.40 9.20 7.92
N LYS A 90 5.19 8.93 8.39
CA LYS A 90 4.50 7.66 8.17
C LYS A 90 4.04 7.53 6.72
N GLY A 91 4.31 6.38 6.10
CA GLY A 91 3.82 6.03 4.77
C GLY A 91 2.43 5.40 4.80
N LYS A 92 1.91 5.07 3.61
CA LYS A 92 0.55 4.52 3.44
C LYS A 92 0.38 3.11 4.02
N LEU A 93 1.43 2.29 3.99
CA LEU A 93 1.41 0.99 4.67
C LEU A 93 1.33 1.15 6.19
N TRP A 94 2.10 2.06 6.75
CA TRP A 94 2.03 2.36 8.18
C TRP A 94 0.62 2.78 8.60
N GLU A 95 0.02 3.70 7.85
CA GLU A 95 -1.36 4.16 8.09
C GLU A 95 -2.34 2.97 8.07
N ALA A 96 -2.25 2.11 7.03
CA ALA A 96 -3.12 0.94 6.89
C ALA A 96 -2.92 -0.09 8.02
N PHE A 97 -1.66 -0.36 8.42
CA PHE A 97 -1.35 -1.34 9.46
C PHE A 97 -1.78 -0.88 10.86
N THR A 98 -1.74 0.41 11.11
CA THR A 98 -2.11 0.97 12.42
C THR A 98 -3.54 1.48 12.50
N ALA A 99 -4.32 1.35 11.44
CA ALA A 99 -5.73 1.72 11.43
C ALA A 99 -6.51 0.95 12.52
N LYS A 100 -7.46 1.63 13.15
CA LYS A 100 -8.29 1.04 14.23
C LYS A 100 -9.21 -0.06 13.73
N GLU A 101 -9.67 0.08 12.50
CA GLU A 101 -10.55 -0.85 11.82
C GLU A 101 -9.90 -1.35 10.53
N LYS A 102 -10.44 -2.41 9.95
CA LYS A 102 -9.98 -2.94 8.67
C LYS A 102 -10.22 -1.91 7.57
N VAL A 103 -9.19 -1.61 6.77
CA VAL A 103 -9.25 -0.64 5.66
C VAL A 103 -8.95 -1.32 4.33
N VAL A 104 -9.34 -0.68 3.25
CA VAL A 104 -8.85 -1.00 1.90
C VAL A 104 -7.61 -0.16 1.63
N LEU A 105 -6.51 -0.81 1.25
CA LEU A 105 -5.29 -0.17 0.78
C LEU A 105 -5.19 -0.34 -0.73
N LEU A 106 -5.34 0.76 -1.46
CA LEU A 106 -5.15 0.80 -2.90
C LEU A 106 -3.72 1.23 -3.25
N ILE A 107 -2.97 0.33 -3.90
CA ILE A 107 -1.66 0.63 -4.48
C ILE A 107 -1.87 0.78 -5.98
N ASP A 108 -1.91 2.02 -6.45
CA ASP A 108 -2.38 2.36 -7.78
C ASP A 108 -1.22 2.53 -8.76
N GLU A 109 -1.33 1.88 -9.92
CA GLU A 109 -0.37 1.95 -11.01
C GLU A 109 1.06 1.47 -10.63
N ILE A 110 1.16 0.27 -10.04
CA ILE A 110 2.42 -0.29 -9.53
C ILE A 110 3.51 -0.40 -10.59
N ASP A 111 3.15 -0.57 -11.84
CA ASP A 111 4.05 -0.70 -13.00
C ASP A 111 4.74 0.61 -13.41
N LYS A 112 4.37 1.75 -12.82
CA LYS A 112 5.09 3.02 -13.03
C LYS A 112 6.43 3.08 -12.31
N ALA A 113 6.59 2.38 -11.18
CA ALA A 113 7.83 2.37 -10.42
C ALA A 113 8.96 1.59 -11.11
N ASP A 114 10.15 1.62 -10.52
CA ASP A 114 11.28 0.80 -10.94
C ASP A 114 10.95 -0.70 -10.83
N ILE A 115 11.67 -1.52 -11.60
CA ILE A 115 11.47 -2.96 -11.68
C ILE A 115 11.61 -3.68 -10.33
N GLU A 116 12.40 -3.15 -9.40
CA GLU A 116 12.65 -3.74 -8.08
C GLU A 116 11.52 -3.43 -7.08
N PHE A 117 10.80 -2.33 -7.29
CA PHE A 117 9.75 -1.86 -6.38
C PHE A 117 8.69 -2.92 -6.04
N PRO A 118 8.12 -3.67 -7.00
CA PRO A 118 7.12 -4.66 -6.70
C PRO A 118 7.62 -5.76 -5.76
N ASN A 119 8.83 -6.27 -5.98
CA ASN A 119 9.41 -7.31 -5.13
C ASN A 119 9.69 -6.83 -3.70
N ASP A 120 10.21 -5.62 -3.56
CA ASP A 120 10.48 -5.00 -2.26
C ASP A 120 9.19 -4.83 -1.46
N LEU A 121 8.12 -4.41 -2.13
CA LEU A 121 6.81 -4.22 -1.52
C LEU A 121 6.16 -5.54 -1.12
N LEU A 122 6.30 -6.58 -1.93
CA LEU A 122 5.62 -7.85 -1.72
C LEU A 122 6.00 -8.50 -0.38
N GLN A 123 7.25 -8.39 0.03
CA GLN A 123 7.71 -8.92 1.31
C GLN A 123 6.97 -8.30 2.49
N GLU A 124 6.78 -6.99 2.47
CA GLU A 124 6.07 -6.26 3.54
C GLU A 124 4.57 -6.61 3.55
N LEU A 125 3.98 -6.78 2.36
CA LEU A 125 2.58 -7.19 2.22
C LEU A 125 2.33 -8.63 2.68
N ASP A 126 3.30 -9.53 2.50
CA ASP A 126 3.19 -10.91 2.98
C ASP A 126 3.28 -10.98 4.50
N ARG A 127 4.22 -10.25 5.09
CA ARG A 127 4.46 -10.25 6.52
C ARG A 127 3.45 -9.40 7.30
N MET A 128 2.91 -8.35 6.69
CA MET A 128 2.07 -7.35 7.33
C MET A 128 2.71 -6.74 8.59
N GLU A 129 4.02 -6.59 8.54
CA GLU A 129 4.84 -5.96 9.58
C GLU A 129 6.13 -5.38 8.99
N PHE A 130 6.69 -4.40 9.67
CA PHE A 130 8.02 -3.87 9.35
C PHE A 130 8.66 -3.25 10.59
N TYR A 131 9.98 -3.13 10.56
CA TYR A 131 10.77 -2.59 11.66
C TYR A 131 11.19 -1.14 11.40
N VAL A 132 11.05 -0.29 12.42
CA VAL A 132 11.48 1.11 12.40
C VAL A 132 12.79 1.23 13.17
N TYR A 133 13.89 1.38 12.44
CA TYR A 133 15.24 1.36 13.02
C TYR A 133 15.50 2.51 13.99
N GLU A 134 14.98 3.68 13.69
CA GLU A 134 15.20 4.90 14.46
C GLU A 134 14.54 4.85 15.84
N THR A 135 13.33 4.32 15.91
CA THR A 135 12.55 4.17 17.15
C THR A 135 12.68 2.80 17.79
N LYS A 136 13.29 1.83 17.07
CA LYS A 136 13.43 0.43 17.48
C LYS A 136 12.08 -0.26 17.77
N GLU A 137 11.08 0.11 16.99
CA GLU A 137 9.74 -0.45 17.10
C GLU A 137 9.43 -1.37 15.93
N ASN A 138 8.64 -2.40 16.19
CA ASN A 138 8.07 -3.25 15.16
C ASN A 138 6.62 -2.84 14.94
N ILE A 139 6.27 -2.44 13.71
CA ILE A 139 4.91 -2.06 13.34
C ILE A 139 4.24 -3.28 12.74
N ILE A 140 3.24 -3.78 13.42
CA ILE A 140 2.48 -4.97 13.04
C ILE A 140 1.04 -4.56 12.71
N ALA A 141 0.48 -5.09 11.63
CA ALA A 141 -0.90 -4.80 11.26
C ALA A 141 -1.88 -5.24 12.37
N LYS A 142 -2.62 -4.28 12.91
CA LYS A 142 -3.67 -4.54 13.91
C LYS A 142 -4.86 -5.27 13.30
N ASN A 143 -5.26 -4.82 12.13
CA ASN A 143 -6.27 -5.43 11.28
C ASN A 143 -5.66 -5.58 9.90
N ARG A 144 -5.59 -6.79 9.36
CA ARG A 144 -5.00 -7.03 8.06
C ARG A 144 -5.78 -6.25 6.99
N PRO A 145 -5.19 -5.27 6.29
CA PRO A 145 -5.90 -4.48 5.29
C PRO A 145 -6.25 -5.33 4.07
N ILE A 146 -7.31 -4.94 3.38
CA ILE A 146 -7.64 -5.48 2.07
C ILE A 146 -6.78 -4.73 1.06
N VAL A 147 -5.80 -5.42 0.47
CA VAL A 147 -4.84 -4.81 -0.47
C VAL A 147 -5.31 -5.02 -1.90
N ILE A 148 -5.48 -3.92 -2.62
CA ILE A 148 -5.80 -3.90 -4.05
C ILE A 148 -4.66 -3.20 -4.77
N ILE A 149 -4.09 -3.88 -5.77
CA ILE A 149 -2.97 -3.39 -6.56
C ILE A 149 -3.44 -3.26 -7.99
N THR A 150 -3.23 -2.11 -8.63
CA THR A 150 -3.58 -1.90 -10.04
C THR A 150 -2.34 -1.83 -10.91
N SER A 151 -2.48 -2.27 -12.16
CA SER A 151 -1.44 -2.19 -13.19
C SER A 151 -2.07 -1.90 -14.56
N ASN A 152 -1.44 -1.01 -15.32
CA ASN A 152 -1.85 -0.66 -16.69
C ASN A 152 -1.19 -1.55 -17.76
N ASN A 153 -0.45 -2.60 -17.38
CA ASN A 153 0.33 -3.47 -18.27
C ASN A 153 1.45 -2.76 -19.04
N GLU A 154 1.92 -1.61 -18.57
CA GLU A 154 3.02 -0.88 -19.20
C GLU A 154 4.36 -1.62 -19.06
N LYS A 155 4.52 -2.38 -17.96
CA LYS A 155 5.69 -3.21 -17.69
C LYS A 155 5.27 -4.58 -17.19
N GLU A 156 6.11 -5.57 -17.44
CA GLU A 156 5.94 -6.89 -16.84
C GLU A 156 6.17 -6.82 -15.32
N LEU A 157 5.27 -7.45 -14.58
CA LEU A 157 5.41 -7.63 -13.15
C LEU A 157 6.17 -8.93 -12.85
N PRO A 158 6.93 -8.99 -11.74
CA PRO A 158 7.60 -10.22 -11.31
C PRO A 158 6.62 -11.38 -11.13
N ASP A 159 7.08 -12.60 -11.37
CA ASP A 159 6.28 -13.83 -11.26
C ASP A 159 5.57 -13.98 -9.91
N ALA A 160 6.19 -13.49 -8.84
CA ALA A 160 5.59 -13.50 -7.51
C ALA A 160 4.26 -12.72 -7.45
N PHE A 161 4.13 -11.63 -8.21
CA PHE A 161 2.88 -10.88 -8.35
C PHE A 161 1.81 -11.64 -9.14
N LEU A 162 2.22 -12.45 -10.11
CA LEU A 162 1.30 -13.25 -10.91
C LEU A 162 0.66 -14.39 -10.11
N ARG A 163 1.18 -14.70 -8.93
CA ARG A 163 0.61 -15.68 -7.99
C ARG A 163 -0.42 -15.08 -7.02
N LEU A 164 -0.61 -13.77 -7.05
CA LEU A 164 -1.68 -13.10 -6.32
C LEU A 164 -3.05 -13.43 -6.96
N SER A 165 -4.12 -13.09 -6.28
CA SER A 165 -5.45 -13.15 -6.89
C SER A 165 -5.51 -12.15 -8.04
N LEU A 166 -5.57 -12.65 -9.27
CA LEU A 166 -5.45 -11.85 -10.49
C LEU A 166 -6.81 -11.66 -11.16
N ILE A 167 -7.13 -10.41 -11.47
CA ILE A 167 -8.28 -10.03 -12.30
C ILE A 167 -7.78 -9.23 -13.50
N HIS A 168 -8.29 -9.54 -14.68
CA HIS A 168 -8.16 -8.72 -15.88
C HIS A 168 -9.47 -7.99 -16.16
N ILE A 169 -9.39 -6.68 -16.37
CA ILE A 169 -10.53 -5.82 -16.74
C ILE A 169 -10.29 -5.21 -18.11
#